data_dad4958ebd8bf919aa48ab0180c3d28b
#
_entry.id   dad4958ebd8bf919aa48ab0180c3d28b
#
_cell.length_a   1.000
_cell.length_b   1.000
_cell.length_c   1.000
_cell.angle_alpha   90.00
_cell.angle_beta   90.00
_cell.angle_gamma   90.00
#
_symmetry.space_group_name_H-M   'P 1'
#
loop_
_entity.id
_entity.type
_entity.pdbx_description
1 polymer ?
#
loop_
_entity_poly.entity_id
_entity_poly.type
_entity_poly.pdbx_seq_one_letter_code
_entity_poly.pdbx_strand_id
1 'polypeptide(L)'
;MNKLYKIIIPSLLTISLLSCSQSIENAQVFIATNDLQIGSNRFTFAVADKNGLVNRESIEVALNGDGGYPKIIKSFNFVEFPDYYNAELENGVYTQIIEFEKAGIWKLKIGDTEVEFNVKDISNSKNVGDLAPKSLNLTIKEKDIDQLTTGIPPINENFYIHRISDLLAENKKFILSIMSPAFCTDPTCGPQLETLNDLANKYNDLPIVHVDTYSNPSQVKSNFENRKLNQIIEDYGINEDQWLFIISENGMIIAKFQGYASFDQITEYLN
;
A
#
# COMPACT_ATOMS: atom_id res chain seq x y z
N MET A 1 50.04 -9.90 -64.28
CA MET A 1 50.10 -9.57 -62.80
C MET A 1 48.70 -9.19 -62.34
N ASN A 2 47.92 -10.20 -61.87
CA ASN A 2 46.54 -10.00 -61.43
C ASN A 2 46.56 -9.95 -59.83
N LYS A 3 46.24 -8.80 -59.29
CA LYS A 3 46.05 -8.65 -57.83
C LYS A 3 44.58 -9.01 -57.50
N LEU A 4 44.41 -10.14 -56.80
CA LEU A 4 43.15 -10.51 -56.14
C LEU A 4 43.01 -9.68 -54.88
N TYR A 5 41.95 -8.84 -54.80
CA TYR A 5 41.50 -8.22 -53.58
C TYR A 5 40.58 -9.18 -52.81
N LYS A 6 40.99 -9.62 -51.63
CA LYS A 6 40.16 -10.34 -50.69
C LYS A 6 39.25 -9.34 -49.97
N ILE A 7 37.95 -9.41 -50.25
CA ILE A 7 36.93 -8.68 -49.51
C ILE A 7 36.67 -9.46 -48.20
N ILE A 8 37.04 -8.88 -47.09
CA ILE A 8 36.68 -9.39 -45.76
C ILE A 8 35.33 -8.77 -45.38
N ILE A 9 34.28 -9.58 -45.38
CA ILE A 9 32.93 -9.19 -44.88
C ILE A 9 32.97 -9.35 -43.35
N PRO A 10 32.77 -8.28 -42.56
CA PRO A 10 32.61 -8.45 -41.12
C PRO A 10 31.27 -9.10 -40.84
N SER A 11 31.29 -10.29 -40.27
CA SER A 11 30.12 -10.95 -39.73
C SER A 11 29.61 -10.16 -38.52
N LEU A 12 28.50 -9.45 -38.68
CA LEU A 12 27.79 -8.74 -37.60
C LEU A 12 27.09 -9.80 -36.76
N LEU A 13 27.72 -10.13 -35.61
CA LEU A 13 27.13 -11.02 -34.63
C LEU A 13 26.04 -10.26 -33.90
N THR A 14 24.79 -10.41 -34.34
CA THR A 14 23.62 -9.91 -33.61
C THR A 14 23.42 -10.76 -32.35
N ILE A 15 23.88 -10.25 -31.21
CA ILE A 15 23.53 -10.79 -29.90
C ILE A 15 22.06 -10.42 -29.64
N SER A 16 21.16 -11.34 -29.92
CA SER A 16 19.79 -11.27 -29.44
C SER A 16 19.81 -11.47 -27.92
N LEU A 17 19.62 -10.38 -27.19
CA LEU A 17 19.29 -10.44 -25.76
C LEU A 17 17.92 -11.10 -25.64
N LEU A 18 17.90 -12.43 -25.51
CA LEU A 18 16.72 -13.14 -25.00
C LEU A 18 16.56 -12.72 -23.54
N SER A 19 15.73 -11.70 -23.32
CA SER A 19 15.15 -11.43 -22.02
C SER A 19 14.28 -12.65 -21.68
N CYS A 20 14.85 -13.63 -20.97
CA CYS A 20 14.08 -14.67 -20.32
C CYS A 20 13.29 -14.02 -19.18
N SER A 21 12.07 -13.60 -19.46
CA SER A 21 11.09 -13.41 -18.38
C SER A 21 10.80 -14.81 -17.83
N GLN A 22 11.49 -15.17 -16.72
CA GLN A 22 11.15 -16.41 -16.03
C GLN A 22 9.70 -16.29 -15.58
N SER A 23 8.83 -17.17 -16.09
CA SER A 23 7.46 -17.30 -15.60
C SER A 23 7.48 -17.58 -14.10
N ILE A 24 6.59 -16.94 -13.35
CA ILE A 24 6.38 -17.27 -11.94
C ILE A 24 5.42 -18.46 -11.94
N GLU A 25 5.94 -19.65 -11.67
CA GLU A 25 5.15 -20.88 -11.63
C GLU A 25 4.43 -20.99 -10.29
N ASN A 26 3.15 -21.39 -10.33
CA ASN A 26 2.30 -21.56 -9.14
C ASN A 26 2.26 -20.33 -8.23
N ALA A 27 2.21 -19.14 -8.82
CA ALA A 27 2.11 -17.90 -8.09
C ALA A 27 0.84 -17.86 -7.21
N GLN A 28 0.98 -17.36 -5.99
CA GLN A 28 -0.12 -16.91 -5.16
C GLN A 28 -0.08 -15.39 -5.12
N VAL A 29 -1.22 -14.75 -5.39
CA VAL A 29 -1.33 -13.29 -5.45
C VAL A 29 -2.22 -12.82 -4.30
N PHE A 30 -1.71 -11.88 -3.51
CA PHE A 30 -2.39 -11.27 -2.38
C PHE A 30 -2.65 -9.80 -2.70
N ILE A 31 -3.88 -9.45 -3.11
CA ILE A 31 -4.26 -8.09 -3.44
C ILE A 31 -4.46 -7.29 -2.15
N ALA A 32 -3.61 -6.27 -1.94
CA ALA A 32 -3.70 -5.38 -0.80
C ALA A 32 -4.62 -4.17 -1.05
N THR A 33 -4.84 -3.76 -2.32
CA THR A 33 -5.75 -2.68 -2.68
C THR A 33 -7.05 -3.25 -3.23
N ASN A 34 -8.14 -3.15 -2.47
CA ASN A 34 -9.45 -3.68 -2.84
C ASN A 34 -10.54 -2.61 -2.97
N ASP A 35 -10.26 -1.36 -2.62
CA ASP A 35 -11.18 -0.21 -2.82
C ASP A 35 -10.83 0.55 -4.11
N LEU A 36 -10.96 -0.13 -5.24
CA LEU A 36 -10.68 0.39 -6.57
C LEU A 36 -11.93 1.00 -7.20
N GLN A 37 -11.74 2.07 -7.98
CA GLN A 37 -12.83 2.76 -8.68
C GLN A 37 -12.44 3.12 -10.13
N ILE A 38 -13.41 3.58 -10.91
CA ILE A 38 -13.14 4.20 -12.21
C ILE A 38 -12.16 5.37 -12.02
N GLY A 39 -11.22 5.52 -12.96
CA GLY A 39 -10.16 6.51 -12.92
C GLY A 39 -8.84 5.96 -12.40
N SER A 40 -7.98 6.85 -11.90
CA SER A 40 -6.63 6.55 -11.48
C SER A 40 -6.59 5.93 -10.08
N ASN A 41 -5.98 4.75 -9.97
CA ASN A 41 -5.86 4.01 -8.71
C ASN A 41 -4.42 3.54 -8.49
N ARG A 42 -3.91 3.66 -7.27
CA ARG A 42 -2.74 2.90 -6.86
C ARG A 42 -3.16 1.45 -6.62
N PHE A 43 -2.65 0.53 -7.41
CA PHE A 43 -2.94 -0.89 -7.28
C PHE A 43 -1.73 -1.60 -6.71
N THR A 44 -1.92 -2.31 -5.59
CA THR A 44 -0.85 -2.94 -4.81
C THR A 44 -1.21 -4.38 -4.49
N PHE A 45 -0.24 -5.27 -4.65
CA PHE A 45 -0.37 -6.69 -4.31
C PHE A 45 1.00 -7.29 -3.99
N ALA A 46 1.01 -8.43 -3.30
CA ALA A 46 2.18 -9.27 -3.12
C ALA A 46 2.06 -10.55 -3.97
N VAL A 47 3.19 -11.13 -4.30
CA VAL A 47 3.26 -12.42 -5.01
C VAL A 47 4.15 -13.36 -4.22
N ALA A 48 3.69 -14.58 -4.03
CA ALA A 48 4.49 -15.67 -3.49
C ALA A 48 4.54 -16.84 -4.47
N ASP A 49 5.63 -17.58 -4.45
CA ASP A 49 5.77 -18.87 -5.12
C ASP A 49 6.16 -19.95 -4.09
N LYS A 50 6.55 -21.13 -4.55
CA LYS A 50 6.99 -22.25 -3.69
C LYS A 50 8.22 -21.95 -2.83
N ASN A 51 8.96 -20.88 -3.13
CA ASN A 51 10.19 -20.48 -2.43
C ASN A 51 9.93 -19.32 -1.44
N GLY A 52 8.74 -18.73 -1.41
CA GLY A 52 8.36 -17.60 -0.58
C GLY A 52 7.89 -16.40 -1.40
N LEU A 53 8.02 -15.19 -0.85
CA LEU A 53 7.67 -13.96 -1.56
C LEU A 53 8.61 -13.73 -2.74
N VAL A 54 8.03 -13.30 -3.86
CA VAL A 54 8.76 -12.93 -5.08
C VAL A 54 9.23 -11.49 -4.94
N ASN A 55 10.55 -11.25 -5.16
CA ASN A 55 11.21 -9.96 -4.97
C ASN A 55 11.94 -9.45 -6.24
N ARG A 56 11.40 -9.71 -7.41
CA ARG A 56 11.96 -9.20 -8.66
C ARG A 56 11.76 -7.69 -8.74
N GLU A 57 12.69 -6.95 -9.33
CA GLU A 57 12.64 -5.49 -9.52
C GLU A 57 11.29 -5.04 -10.10
N SER A 58 10.76 -5.80 -11.05
CA SER A 58 9.41 -5.60 -11.57
C SER A 58 8.81 -6.90 -12.11
N ILE A 59 7.48 -6.93 -12.24
CA ILE A 59 6.74 -8.00 -12.90
C ILE A 59 5.74 -7.42 -13.89
N GLU A 60 5.59 -8.10 -15.03
CA GLU A 60 4.55 -7.77 -16.00
C GLU A 60 3.24 -8.44 -15.61
N VAL A 61 2.18 -7.65 -15.57
CA VAL A 61 0.83 -8.07 -15.18
C VAL A 61 -0.15 -7.74 -16.29
N ALA A 62 -1.04 -8.67 -16.60
CA ALA A 62 -2.18 -8.41 -17.45
C ALA A 62 -3.44 -8.24 -16.60
N LEU A 63 -4.14 -7.12 -16.80
CA LEU A 63 -5.44 -6.85 -16.20
C LEU A 63 -6.50 -6.96 -17.30
N ASN A 64 -7.50 -7.81 -17.07
CA ASN A 64 -8.58 -8.07 -18.03
C ASN A 64 -9.92 -7.82 -17.35
N GLY A 65 -10.73 -6.91 -17.89
CA GLY A 65 -12.11 -6.71 -17.46
C GLY A 65 -13.08 -7.63 -18.19
N ASP A 66 -14.16 -8.04 -17.54
CA ASP A 66 -15.24 -8.81 -18.16
C ASP A 66 -15.98 -7.97 -19.22
N GLY A 67 -16.55 -8.65 -20.25
CA GLY A 67 -17.37 -7.98 -21.27
C GLY A 67 -16.62 -7.28 -22.39
N GLY A 68 -15.35 -7.68 -22.66
CA GLY A 68 -14.58 -7.20 -23.83
C GLY A 68 -13.86 -5.89 -23.60
N TYR A 69 -13.52 -5.59 -22.34
CA TYR A 69 -12.64 -4.46 -22.03
C TYR A 69 -11.25 -4.62 -22.61
N PRO A 70 -10.58 -3.53 -22.99
CA PRO A 70 -9.22 -3.62 -23.45
C PRO A 70 -8.33 -4.21 -22.34
N LYS A 71 -7.50 -5.17 -22.74
CA LYS A 71 -6.48 -5.74 -21.86
C LYS A 71 -5.45 -4.65 -21.53
N ILE A 72 -5.23 -4.41 -20.22
CA ILE A 72 -4.16 -3.55 -19.72
C ILE A 72 -2.95 -4.43 -19.43
N ILE A 73 -1.81 -4.15 -20.01
CA ILE A 73 -0.53 -4.79 -19.67
C ILE A 73 0.35 -3.71 -19.05
N LYS A 74 0.81 -3.94 -17.83
CA LYS A 74 1.66 -3.01 -17.08
C LYS A 74 2.77 -3.75 -16.35
N SER A 75 3.92 -3.08 -16.26
CA SER A 75 4.99 -3.45 -15.34
C SER A 75 4.69 -2.85 -13.97
N PHE A 76 4.68 -3.69 -12.95
CA PHE A 76 4.53 -3.29 -11.55
C PHE A 76 5.91 -3.33 -10.89
N ASN A 77 6.29 -2.23 -10.25
CA ASN A 77 7.57 -2.11 -9.59
C ASN A 77 7.49 -2.71 -8.19
N PHE A 78 8.56 -3.39 -7.80
CA PHE A 78 8.73 -3.90 -6.46
C PHE A 78 9.02 -2.74 -5.49
N VAL A 79 8.34 -2.73 -4.37
CA VAL A 79 8.52 -1.78 -3.26
C VAL A 79 8.87 -2.59 -2.02
N GLU A 80 10.11 -2.52 -1.64
CA GLU A 80 10.69 -3.27 -0.53
C GLU A 80 10.16 -2.76 0.82
N PHE A 81 10.00 -3.66 1.79
CA PHE A 81 9.72 -3.31 3.17
C PHE A 81 10.99 -2.78 3.85
N PRO A 82 10.88 -2.04 4.97
CA PRO A 82 12.04 -1.58 5.73
C PRO A 82 12.94 -2.74 6.21
N ASP A 83 14.23 -2.48 6.32
CA ASP A 83 15.28 -3.48 6.66
C ASP A 83 14.98 -4.30 7.92
N TYR A 84 14.30 -3.74 8.89
CA TYR A 84 13.94 -4.45 10.12
C TYR A 84 13.14 -5.73 9.86
N TYR A 85 12.30 -5.74 8.81
CA TYR A 85 11.51 -6.89 8.39
C TYR A 85 12.19 -7.73 7.31
N ASN A 86 13.30 -7.23 6.75
CA ASN A 86 13.99 -7.83 5.62
C ASN A 86 15.37 -8.42 5.94
N ALA A 87 15.74 -8.57 7.23
CA ALA A 87 17.08 -8.96 7.64
C ALA A 87 17.61 -10.26 6.98
N GLU A 88 16.73 -11.10 6.41
CA GLU A 88 17.12 -12.33 5.71
C GLU A 88 16.33 -12.57 4.39
N LEU A 89 15.23 -11.85 4.15
CA LEU A 89 14.35 -12.03 2.99
C LEU A 89 13.89 -10.66 2.50
N GLU A 90 14.27 -10.29 1.30
CA GLU A 90 13.80 -9.07 0.62
C GLU A 90 12.28 -9.16 0.37
N ASN A 91 11.49 -8.80 1.37
CA ASN A 91 10.04 -8.83 1.33
C ASN A 91 9.49 -7.46 0.89
N GLY A 92 8.37 -7.47 0.20
CA GLY A 92 7.75 -6.25 -0.28
C GLY A 92 6.46 -6.50 -1.04
N VAL A 93 6.01 -5.47 -1.73
CA VAL A 93 4.80 -5.48 -2.55
C VAL A 93 5.10 -4.94 -3.96
N TYR A 94 4.27 -5.31 -4.92
CA TYR A 94 4.26 -4.73 -6.25
C TYR A 94 3.21 -3.63 -6.32
N THR A 95 3.56 -2.49 -6.89
CA THR A 95 2.64 -1.36 -7.01
C THR A 95 2.75 -0.67 -8.37
N GLN A 96 1.63 -0.16 -8.86
CA GLN A 96 1.53 0.66 -10.06
C GLN A 96 0.28 1.53 -10.01
N ILE A 97 0.32 2.68 -10.68
CA ILE A 97 -0.88 3.48 -10.95
C ILE A 97 -1.58 2.91 -12.17
N ILE A 98 -2.82 2.51 -12.00
CA ILE A 98 -3.68 1.94 -13.04
C ILE A 98 -4.89 2.85 -13.25
N GLU A 99 -5.15 3.15 -14.52
CA GLU A 99 -6.36 3.84 -14.95
C GLU A 99 -7.42 2.81 -15.33
N PHE A 100 -8.51 2.74 -14.58
CA PHE A 100 -9.67 1.90 -14.93
C PHE A 100 -10.73 2.73 -15.60
N GLU A 101 -11.09 2.38 -16.83
CA GLU A 101 -12.11 3.10 -17.60
C GLU A 101 -13.55 2.69 -17.24
N LYS A 102 -13.71 1.54 -16.60
CA LYS A 102 -15.03 0.98 -16.28
C LYS A 102 -15.03 0.17 -14.99
N ALA A 103 -16.17 0.24 -14.30
CA ALA A 103 -16.47 -0.62 -13.16
C ALA A 103 -16.80 -2.05 -13.59
N GLY A 104 -16.70 -2.99 -12.67
CA GLY A 104 -17.05 -4.40 -12.85
C GLY A 104 -15.96 -5.34 -12.34
N ILE A 105 -16.09 -6.60 -12.66
CA ILE A 105 -15.11 -7.64 -12.31
C ILE A 105 -13.94 -7.57 -13.27
N TRP A 106 -12.76 -7.52 -12.69
CA TRP A 106 -11.48 -7.54 -13.39
C TRP A 106 -10.66 -8.73 -12.91
N LYS A 107 -9.72 -9.18 -13.74
CA LYS A 107 -8.82 -10.28 -13.46
C LYS A 107 -7.38 -9.82 -13.60
N LEU A 108 -6.60 -10.05 -12.55
CA LEU A 108 -5.15 -9.90 -12.56
C LEU A 108 -4.54 -11.23 -12.97
N LYS A 109 -3.70 -11.23 -14.00
CA LYS A 109 -3.02 -12.42 -14.49
C LYS A 109 -1.50 -12.26 -14.44
N ILE A 110 -0.83 -13.23 -13.79
CA ILE A 110 0.62 -13.38 -13.73
C ILE A 110 0.94 -14.83 -14.10
N GLY A 111 1.62 -15.05 -15.23
CA GLY A 111 1.85 -16.39 -15.74
C GLY A 111 0.53 -17.14 -15.97
N ASP A 112 0.36 -18.26 -15.29
CA ASP A 112 -0.86 -19.09 -15.36
C ASP A 112 -1.85 -18.79 -14.22
N THR A 113 -1.46 -17.95 -13.25
CA THR A 113 -2.33 -17.56 -12.12
C THR A 113 -3.23 -16.40 -12.50
N GLU A 114 -4.51 -16.52 -12.17
CA GLU A 114 -5.53 -15.48 -12.37
C GLU A 114 -6.30 -15.27 -11.07
N VAL A 115 -6.44 -14.00 -10.65
CA VAL A 115 -7.16 -13.58 -9.44
C VAL A 115 -8.16 -12.50 -9.80
N GLU A 116 -9.42 -12.67 -9.36
CA GLU A 116 -10.49 -11.69 -9.59
C GLU A 116 -10.45 -10.58 -8.55
N PHE A 117 -10.79 -9.37 -8.98
CA PHE A 117 -11.02 -8.22 -8.13
C PHE A 117 -12.12 -7.33 -8.71
N ASN A 118 -12.68 -6.43 -7.90
CA ASN A 118 -13.76 -5.57 -8.32
C ASN A 118 -13.31 -4.12 -8.42
N VAL A 119 -13.72 -3.45 -9.49
CA VAL A 119 -13.59 -1.99 -9.68
C VAL A 119 -15.00 -1.40 -9.57
N LYS A 120 -15.18 -0.42 -8.68
CA LYS A 120 -16.47 0.26 -8.43
C LYS A 120 -16.61 1.47 -9.35
N ASP A 121 -17.84 1.96 -9.53
CA ASP A 121 -18.06 3.27 -10.15
C ASP A 121 -17.43 4.38 -9.30
N ILE A 122 -17.66 4.32 -7.98
CA ILE A 122 -17.15 5.27 -6.98
C ILE A 122 -16.65 4.47 -5.77
N SER A 123 -15.48 4.83 -5.26
CA SER A 123 -14.91 4.28 -4.03
C SER A 123 -15.83 4.60 -2.83
N ASN A 124 -15.86 3.71 -1.85
CA ASN A 124 -16.54 3.98 -0.59
C ASN A 124 -15.72 4.88 0.32
N SER A 125 -14.39 4.77 0.24
CA SER A 125 -13.49 5.54 1.07
C SER A 125 -13.37 6.99 0.60
N LYS A 126 -13.03 7.88 1.53
CA LYS A 126 -12.67 9.26 1.19
C LYS A 126 -11.57 9.28 0.14
N ASN A 127 -11.71 10.17 -0.83
CA ASN A 127 -10.80 10.30 -1.97
C ASN A 127 -9.83 11.47 -1.81
N VAL A 128 -8.78 11.45 -2.60
CA VAL A 128 -7.90 12.62 -2.78
C VAL A 128 -8.75 13.79 -3.29
N GLY A 129 -8.63 14.94 -2.65
CA GLY A 129 -9.45 16.13 -2.89
C GLY A 129 -10.64 16.30 -1.94
N ASP A 130 -11.07 15.25 -1.22
CA ASP A 130 -12.10 15.37 -0.18
C ASP A 130 -11.55 16.07 1.06
N LEU A 131 -12.43 16.69 1.83
CA LEU A 131 -12.11 17.14 3.19
C LEU A 131 -12.03 15.94 4.13
N ALA A 132 -10.99 15.90 4.95
CA ALA A 132 -10.83 14.90 5.99
C ALA A 132 -11.94 15.05 7.04
N PRO A 133 -12.58 13.94 7.47
CA PRO A 133 -13.54 13.94 8.55
C PRO A 133 -12.94 14.44 9.86
N LYS A 134 -13.72 15.21 10.64
CA LYS A 134 -13.33 15.71 11.96
C LYS A 134 -13.49 14.63 13.04
N SER A 135 -12.89 13.47 12.82
CA SER A 135 -13.00 12.32 13.72
C SER A 135 -12.42 12.61 15.10
N LEU A 136 -13.04 12.04 16.12
CA LEU A 136 -12.69 12.21 17.54
C LEU A 136 -11.95 10.96 18.06
N ASN A 137 -10.71 10.75 17.59
CA ASN A 137 -9.88 9.69 18.13
C ASN A 137 -9.45 9.99 19.57
N LEU A 138 -9.33 8.93 20.38
CA LEU A 138 -8.79 9.04 21.74
C LEU A 138 -7.27 9.21 21.72
N THR A 139 -6.73 9.80 22.77
CA THR A 139 -5.30 10.09 22.95
C THR A 139 -4.77 9.55 24.26
N ILE A 140 -3.44 9.52 24.45
CA ILE A 140 -2.79 9.13 25.72
C ILE A 140 -3.14 10.07 26.90
N LYS A 141 -3.77 11.22 26.65
CA LYS A 141 -4.31 12.09 27.71
C LYS A 141 -5.60 11.54 28.32
N GLU A 142 -6.27 10.62 27.62
CA GLU A 142 -7.60 10.12 27.99
C GLU A 142 -7.58 8.64 28.33
N LYS A 143 -6.66 7.87 27.76
CA LYS A 143 -6.56 6.43 27.88
C LYS A 143 -5.11 5.96 27.93
N ASP A 144 -4.88 4.87 28.63
CA ASP A 144 -3.59 4.17 28.59
C ASP A 144 -3.34 3.60 27.18
N ILE A 145 -2.07 3.49 26.80
CA ILE A 145 -1.66 3.08 25.43
C ILE A 145 -2.22 1.71 25.02
N ASP A 146 -2.36 0.77 25.93
CA ASP A 146 -2.92 -0.55 25.66
C ASP A 146 -4.42 -0.53 25.31
N GLN A 147 -5.12 0.57 25.61
CA GLN A 147 -6.51 0.83 25.27
C GLN A 147 -6.63 1.60 23.93
N LEU A 148 -5.52 2.12 23.38
CA LEU A 148 -5.49 2.90 22.14
C LEU A 148 -5.04 2.09 20.93
N THR A 149 -4.32 0.98 21.16
CA THR A 149 -3.79 0.17 20.05
C THR A 149 -3.72 -1.31 20.41
N THR A 150 -3.88 -2.15 19.39
CA THR A 150 -3.57 -3.58 19.46
C THR A 150 -2.08 -3.86 19.33
N GLY A 151 -1.26 -2.86 18.99
CA GLY A 151 0.18 -3.00 18.81
C GLY A 151 0.90 -3.63 20.00
N ILE A 152 2.05 -4.24 19.71
CA ILE A 152 2.93 -4.88 20.71
C ILE A 152 4.13 -3.96 20.95
N PRO A 153 4.57 -3.78 22.22
CA PRO A 153 5.75 -2.98 22.52
C PRO A 153 7.03 -3.42 21.77
N PRO A 154 7.91 -2.50 21.39
CA PRO A 154 7.84 -1.06 21.71
C PRO A 154 6.84 -0.29 20.82
N ILE A 155 6.05 0.60 21.45
CA ILE A 155 5.05 1.44 20.79
C ILE A 155 5.55 2.89 20.80
N ASN A 156 5.48 3.56 19.65
CA ASN A 156 5.77 4.98 19.58
C ASN A 156 4.55 5.78 20.04
N GLU A 157 4.57 6.20 21.32
CA GLU A 157 3.46 6.92 21.94
C GLU A 157 3.18 8.29 21.30
N ASN A 158 4.13 8.86 20.56
CA ASN A 158 3.94 10.12 19.84
C ASN A 158 2.82 10.03 18.78
N PHE A 159 2.50 8.85 18.29
CA PHE A 159 1.40 8.65 17.34
C PHE A 159 0.00 8.78 17.99
N TYR A 160 -0.08 8.91 19.32
CA TYR A 160 -1.33 8.94 20.07
C TYR A 160 -1.50 10.23 20.89
N ILE A 161 -0.67 11.27 20.64
CA ILE A 161 -0.77 12.54 21.38
C ILE A 161 -1.74 13.53 20.75
N HIS A 162 -2.05 13.40 19.46
CA HIS A 162 -2.87 14.34 18.71
C HIS A 162 -4.26 13.80 18.40
N ARG A 163 -5.25 14.69 18.43
CA ARG A 163 -6.60 14.42 17.93
C ARG A 163 -6.74 14.99 16.54
N ILE A 164 -7.33 14.22 15.62
CA ILE A 164 -7.56 14.62 14.23
C ILE A 164 -8.32 15.95 14.14
N SER A 165 -9.41 16.07 14.90
CA SER A 165 -10.22 17.31 14.93
C SER A 165 -9.43 18.54 15.36
N ASP A 166 -8.49 18.40 16.28
CA ASP A 166 -7.67 19.51 16.78
C ASP A 166 -6.64 19.92 15.72
N LEU A 167 -5.96 18.96 15.08
CA LEU A 167 -5.03 19.23 13.98
C LEU A 167 -5.71 19.94 12.82
N LEU A 168 -6.94 19.53 12.48
CA LEU A 168 -7.76 20.19 11.45
C LEU A 168 -8.14 21.62 11.84
N ALA A 169 -8.48 21.85 13.12
CA ALA A 169 -8.81 23.19 13.63
C ALA A 169 -7.59 24.13 13.69
N GLU A 170 -6.41 23.56 13.90
CA GLU A 170 -5.12 24.26 13.92
C GLU A 170 -4.51 24.45 12.51
N ASN A 171 -5.16 23.98 11.46
CA ASN A 171 -4.66 23.97 10.07
C ASN A 171 -3.27 23.33 9.96
N LYS A 172 -3.09 22.16 10.56
CA LYS A 172 -1.85 21.40 10.52
C LYS A 172 -1.89 20.35 9.41
N LYS A 173 -0.78 20.23 8.66
CA LYS A 173 -0.52 19.04 7.82
C LYS A 173 -0.21 17.87 8.74
N PHE A 174 -0.73 16.68 8.44
CA PHE A 174 -0.44 15.48 9.22
C PHE A 174 -0.62 14.19 8.41
N ILE A 175 -0.06 13.11 8.92
CA ILE A 175 -0.28 11.75 8.42
C ILE A 175 -1.27 11.08 9.36
N LEU A 176 -2.29 10.43 8.80
CA LEU A 176 -3.22 9.56 9.51
C LEU A 176 -3.04 8.12 9.04
N SER A 177 -2.70 7.25 9.97
CA SER A 177 -2.65 5.80 9.76
C SER A 177 -3.77 5.12 10.52
N ILE A 178 -4.54 4.26 9.83
CA ILE A 178 -5.64 3.49 10.40
C ILE A 178 -5.34 2.02 10.14
N MET A 179 -5.07 1.25 11.17
CA MET A 179 -4.80 -0.19 11.09
C MET A 179 -4.88 -0.82 12.48
N SER A 180 -4.94 -2.15 12.52
CA SER A 180 -4.85 -2.92 13.78
C SER A 180 -3.58 -3.77 13.76
N PRO A 181 -2.46 -3.30 14.37
CA PRO A 181 -1.15 -3.92 14.18
C PRO A 181 -1.05 -5.40 14.55
N ALA A 182 -1.76 -5.83 15.59
CA ALA A 182 -1.75 -7.24 16.01
C ALA A 182 -2.75 -8.13 15.24
N PHE A 183 -3.69 -7.53 14.50
CA PHE A 183 -4.76 -8.24 13.77
C PHE A 183 -4.86 -7.79 12.32
N CYS A 184 -3.72 -7.48 11.73
CA CYS A 184 -3.61 -7.11 10.33
C CYS A 184 -4.09 -8.26 9.43
N THR A 185 -4.88 -7.95 8.43
CA THR A 185 -5.40 -8.93 7.47
C THR A 185 -4.35 -9.33 6.43
N ASP A 186 -3.29 -8.51 6.31
CA ASP A 186 -2.15 -8.72 5.43
C ASP A 186 -0.81 -8.42 6.15
N PRO A 187 0.34 -8.80 5.63
CA PRO A 187 1.63 -8.65 6.30
C PRO A 187 2.20 -7.21 6.25
N THR A 188 1.40 -6.19 5.95
CA THR A 188 1.90 -4.83 5.67
C THR A 188 1.88 -3.88 6.87
N CYS A 189 1.11 -4.17 7.93
CA CYS A 189 0.98 -3.26 9.08
C CYS A 189 2.29 -3.08 9.84
N GLY A 190 3.04 -4.16 10.06
CA GLY A 190 4.36 -4.07 10.71
C GLY A 190 5.34 -3.20 9.92
N PRO A 191 5.60 -3.50 8.64
CA PRO A 191 6.42 -2.66 7.77
C PRO A 191 5.94 -1.20 7.71
N GLN A 192 4.62 -0.96 7.72
CA GLN A 192 4.10 0.41 7.71
C GLN A 192 4.39 1.15 9.02
N LEU A 193 4.30 0.50 10.18
CA LEU A 193 4.67 1.13 11.46
C LEU A 193 6.14 1.53 11.48
N GLU A 194 7.02 0.71 10.94
CA GLU A 194 8.45 1.03 10.84
C GLU A 194 8.67 2.24 9.93
N THR A 195 8.04 2.25 8.75
CA THR A 195 8.06 3.42 7.86
C THR A 195 7.56 4.68 8.56
N LEU A 196 6.51 4.60 9.39
CA LEU A 196 6.02 5.75 10.16
C LEU A 196 7.01 6.19 11.23
N ASN A 197 7.73 5.27 11.87
CA ASN A 197 8.81 5.60 12.81
C ASN A 197 9.96 6.35 12.11
N ASP A 198 10.37 5.89 10.92
CA ASP A 198 11.40 6.56 10.13
C ASP A 198 10.97 7.97 9.71
N LEU A 199 9.70 8.12 9.32
CA LEU A 199 9.12 9.44 9.01
C LEU A 199 9.12 10.36 10.24
N ALA A 200 8.71 9.86 11.41
CA ALA A 200 8.72 10.62 12.65
C ALA A 200 10.13 11.06 13.05
N ASN A 201 11.12 10.20 12.84
CA ASN A 201 12.52 10.51 13.10
C ASN A 201 13.08 11.59 12.17
N LYS A 202 12.64 11.62 10.91
CA LYS A 202 13.10 12.60 9.92
C LYS A 202 12.32 13.91 9.96
N TYR A 203 11.03 13.86 10.20
CA TYR A 203 10.11 15.01 10.16
C TYR A 203 9.52 15.27 11.55
N ASN A 204 10.36 15.74 12.50
CA ASN A 204 9.99 15.89 13.92
C ASN A 204 8.77 16.79 14.17
N ASP A 205 8.51 17.75 13.27
CA ASP A 205 7.40 18.71 13.38
C ASP A 205 6.12 18.25 12.67
N LEU A 206 6.16 17.12 11.96
CA LEU A 206 5.01 16.57 11.25
C LEU A 206 4.22 15.65 12.18
N PRO A 207 2.98 16.01 12.58
CA PRO A 207 2.15 15.10 13.36
C PRO A 207 1.85 13.81 12.58
N ILE A 208 2.05 12.67 13.24
CA ILE A 208 1.59 11.38 12.75
C ILE A 208 0.56 10.87 13.76
N VAL A 209 -0.63 10.54 13.29
CA VAL A 209 -1.73 10.00 14.11
C VAL A 209 -1.97 8.57 13.70
N HIS A 210 -1.85 7.65 14.64
CA HIS A 210 -2.31 6.28 14.45
C HIS A 210 -3.62 6.06 15.20
N VAL A 211 -4.60 5.46 14.53
CA VAL A 211 -5.87 5.05 15.12
C VAL A 211 -6.07 3.57 14.84
N ASP A 212 -6.29 2.79 15.90
CA ASP A 212 -6.57 1.36 15.74
C ASP A 212 -7.93 1.15 15.06
N THR A 213 -8.03 0.15 14.19
CA THR A 213 -9.27 -0.27 13.52
C THR A 213 -10.38 -0.58 14.52
N TYR A 214 -9.99 -1.04 15.73
CA TYR A 214 -10.93 -1.41 16.77
C TYR A 214 -10.98 -0.36 17.89
N SER A 215 -12.20 -0.03 18.34
CA SER A 215 -12.44 0.95 19.42
C SER A 215 -12.15 0.40 20.83
N ASN A 216 -11.87 -0.89 20.95
CA ASN A 216 -11.64 -1.61 22.22
C ASN A 216 -10.40 -2.52 22.19
N PRO A 217 -9.19 -2.00 21.87
CA PRO A 217 -7.98 -2.80 21.62
C PRO A 217 -7.64 -3.80 22.72
N SER A 218 -7.70 -3.42 24.00
CA SER A 218 -7.39 -4.32 25.13
C SER A 218 -8.31 -5.56 25.15
N GLN A 219 -9.59 -5.38 24.80
CA GLN A 219 -10.55 -6.49 24.76
C GLN A 219 -10.28 -7.37 23.53
N VAL A 220 -9.95 -6.77 22.39
CA VAL A 220 -9.61 -7.48 21.16
C VAL A 220 -8.36 -8.33 21.33
N LYS A 221 -7.33 -7.79 22.01
CA LYS A 221 -6.11 -8.56 22.37
C LYS A 221 -6.42 -9.78 23.24
N SER A 222 -7.42 -9.66 24.13
CA SER A 222 -7.84 -10.75 25.00
C SER A 222 -8.70 -11.79 24.28
N ASN A 223 -9.60 -11.34 23.41
CA ASN A 223 -10.47 -12.19 22.59
C ASN A 223 -10.96 -11.42 21.36
N PHE A 224 -10.53 -11.83 20.20
CA PHE A 224 -10.84 -11.19 18.92
C PHE A 224 -12.34 -11.13 18.60
N GLU A 225 -13.13 -12.08 19.07
CA GLU A 225 -14.59 -12.08 18.87
C GLU A 225 -15.31 -10.89 19.53
N ASN A 226 -14.66 -10.25 20.52
CA ASN A 226 -15.20 -9.07 21.18
C ASN A 226 -14.93 -7.76 20.43
N ARG A 227 -14.35 -7.83 19.22
CA ARG A 227 -13.97 -6.64 18.46
C ARG A 227 -15.16 -5.74 18.14
N LYS A 228 -14.93 -4.44 18.25
CA LYS A 228 -15.86 -3.38 17.84
C LYS A 228 -15.10 -2.41 16.96
N LEU A 229 -15.62 -2.16 15.78
CA LEU A 229 -15.01 -1.21 14.86
C LEU A 229 -14.95 0.19 15.48
N ASN A 230 -13.87 0.88 15.19
CA ASN A 230 -13.72 2.28 15.53
C ASN A 230 -14.61 3.13 14.59
N GLN A 231 -15.20 4.21 15.11
CA GLN A 231 -16.04 5.12 14.33
C GLN A 231 -15.30 5.69 13.09
N ILE A 232 -14.00 5.80 13.16
CA ILE A 232 -13.16 6.29 12.06
C ILE A 232 -13.32 5.45 10.78
N ILE A 233 -13.64 4.17 10.91
CA ILE A 233 -13.89 3.27 9.78
C ILE A 233 -15.10 3.76 8.97
N GLU A 234 -16.18 4.13 9.66
CA GLU A 234 -17.38 4.71 9.04
C GLU A 234 -17.13 6.13 8.54
N ASP A 235 -16.45 6.98 9.34
CA ASP A 235 -16.16 8.38 8.98
C ASP A 235 -15.38 8.46 7.65
N TYR A 236 -14.41 7.57 7.47
CA TYR A 236 -13.58 7.52 6.25
C TYR A 236 -14.16 6.60 5.16
N GLY A 237 -15.23 5.84 5.44
CA GLY A 237 -15.84 4.90 4.50
C GLY A 237 -14.93 3.73 4.10
N ILE A 238 -14.03 3.32 5.00
CA ILE A 238 -13.00 2.31 4.77
C ILE A 238 -13.40 0.95 5.38
N ASN A 239 -12.64 -0.08 5.05
CA ASN A 239 -12.73 -1.40 5.66
C ASN A 239 -11.66 -1.61 6.74
N GLU A 240 -11.56 -2.84 7.28
CA GLU A 240 -10.63 -3.21 8.35
C GLU A 240 -9.16 -3.34 7.89
N ASP A 241 -8.86 -3.11 6.62
CA ASP A 241 -7.49 -3.16 6.08
C ASP A 241 -6.64 -1.98 6.59
N GLN A 242 -5.36 -2.02 6.23
CA GLN A 242 -4.45 -0.91 6.49
C GLN A 242 -4.72 0.25 5.55
N TRP A 243 -4.86 1.45 6.13
CA TRP A 243 -5.02 2.70 5.40
C TRP A 243 -4.06 3.77 5.90
N LEU A 244 -3.60 4.60 4.96
CA LEU A 244 -2.84 5.79 5.26
C LEU A 244 -3.35 6.96 4.43
N PHE A 245 -3.56 8.10 5.09
CA PHE A 245 -3.97 9.35 4.47
C PHE A 245 -2.97 10.45 4.82
N ILE A 246 -2.68 11.33 3.86
CA ILE A 246 -1.93 12.56 4.11
C ILE A 246 -2.90 13.71 3.95
N ILE A 247 -3.02 14.50 5.01
CA ILE A 247 -3.94 15.62 5.10
C ILE A 247 -3.13 16.92 5.10
N SER A 248 -3.49 17.85 4.22
CA SER A 248 -2.87 19.17 4.09
C SER A 248 -3.36 20.16 5.15
N GLU A 249 -2.72 21.31 5.26
CA GLU A 249 -3.07 22.38 6.21
C GLU A 249 -4.50 22.89 6.04
N ASN A 250 -5.06 22.82 4.84
CA ASN A 250 -6.46 23.21 4.59
C ASN A 250 -7.47 22.08 4.84
N GLY A 251 -7.02 20.96 5.42
CA GLY A 251 -7.85 19.82 5.76
C GLY A 251 -8.22 18.91 4.59
N MET A 252 -7.62 19.10 3.39
CA MET A 252 -7.86 18.22 2.26
C MET A 252 -6.98 16.97 2.32
N ILE A 253 -7.52 15.84 1.93
CA ILE A 253 -6.76 14.61 1.68
C ILE A 253 -5.97 14.81 0.39
N ILE A 254 -4.63 14.79 0.47
CA ILE A 254 -3.72 14.96 -0.67
C ILE A 254 -3.10 13.65 -1.12
N ALA A 255 -3.13 12.62 -0.29
CA ALA A 255 -2.76 11.25 -0.66
C ALA A 255 -3.55 10.22 0.14
N LYS A 256 -3.81 9.08 -0.50
CA LYS A 256 -4.52 7.92 0.06
C LYS A 256 -3.80 6.65 -0.36
N PHE A 257 -3.51 5.78 0.61
CA PHE A 257 -2.89 4.49 0.37
C PHE A 257 -3.68 3.40 1.11
N GLN A 258 -4.03 2.35 0.40
CA GLN A 258 -4.46 1.08 0.98
C GLN A 258 -3.34 0.06 0.78
N GLY A 259 -3.01 -0.68 1.83
CA GLY A 259 -1.80 -1.51 1.88
C GLY A 259 -0.52 -0.67 2.09
N TYR A 260 0.64 -1.30 1.98
CA TYR A 260 1.94 -0.69 2.28
C TYR A 260 2.27 0.50 1.36
N ALA A 261 2.73 1.58 1.96
CA ALA A 261 3.32 2.73 1.30
C ALA A 261 4.74 2.97 1.85
N SER A 262 5.73 3.01 0.95
CA SER A 262 7.12 3.23 1.35
C SER A 262 7.39 4.66 1.82
N PHE A 263 8.53 4.83 2.48
CA PHE A 263 9.03 6.14 2.89
C PHE A 263 9.06 7.14 1.72
N ASP A 264 9.62 6.73 0.58
CA ASP A 264 9.75 7.60 -0.60
C ASP A 264 8.37 7.97 -1.17
N GLN A 265 7.45 7.00 -1.29
CA GLN A 265 6.10 7.26 -1.76
C GLN A 265 5.33 8.25 -0.88
N ILE A 266 5.52 8.20 0.44
CA ILE A 266 4.88 9.13 1.37
C ILE A 266 5.52 10.52 1.28
N THR A 267 6.85 10.59 1.20
CA THR A 267 7.57 11.87 1.19
C THR A 267 7.36 12.72 -0.06
N GLU A 268 6.92 12.12 -1.18
CA GLU A 268 6.49 12.87 -2.37
C GLU A 268 5.39 13.91 -2.08
N TYR A 269 4.57 13.68 -1.05
CA TYR A 269 3.45 14.54 -0.65
C TYR A 269 3.76 15.46 0.54
N LEU A 270 4.95 15.36 1.12
CA LEU A 270 5.33 16.14 2.31
C LEU A 270 6.07 17.45 1.98
N ASN A 271 6.63 17.55 0.79
CA ASN A 271 7.41 18.70 0.32
C ASN A 271 6.53 19.83 -0.19
#